data_b406e4a60489ff2f83a453e48d3be0b7
#
_entry.id   b406e4a60489ff2f83a453e48d3be0b7
#
_cell.length_a   1.000
_cell.length_b   1.000
_cell.length_c   1.000
_cell.angle_alpha   90.00
_cell.angle_beta   90.00
_cell.angle_gamma   90.00
#
_symmetry.space_group_name_H-M   'P 1'
#
loop_
_entity.id
_entity.type
_entity.pdbx_description
1 polymer ?
#
loop_
_entity_poly.entity_id
_entity_poly.type
_entity_poly.pdbx_seq_one_letter_code
_entity_poly.pdbx_strand_id
1 'polypeptide(L)'
;MNKANVMADWLKSAKEACVLRAQELTADDRADEAKFEKIRANVFEIFGTVLSAGQKTVGNDTAALAFLSGKLEQIPANWAAACDKAVQYGDEKTLHIERLKLDAVREIREKLTELMEEAK
;
A
#
# COMPACT_ATOMS: atom_id res chain seq x y z
N MET A 1 -12.06 -17.08 11.04
CA MET A 1 -11.54 -16.50 9.80
C MET A 1 -10.07 -16.19 9.94
N ASN A 2 -9.29 -16.56 8.97
CA ASN A 2 -7.83 -16.38 8.95
C ASN A 2 -7.48 -14.89 8.79
N LYS A 3 -6.64 -14.35 9.67
CA LYS A 3 -6.28 -12.92 9.65
C LYS A 3 -5.52 -12.51 8.39
N ALA A 4 -4.68 -13.40 7.84
CA ALA A 4 -4.00 -13.11 6.57
C ALA A 4 -5.01 -12.96 5.44
N ASN A 5 -6.08 -13.75 5.41
CA ASN A 5 -7.13 -13.62 4.41
C ASN A 5 -7.93 -12.33 4.61
N VAL A 6 -8.18 -11.93 5.86
CA VAL A 6 -8.83 -10.63 6.16
C VAL A 6 -7.97 -9.49 5.64
N MET A 7 -6.65 -9.56 5.86
CA MET A 7 -5.72 -8.55 5.35
C MET A 7 -5.69 -8.52 3.83
N ALA A 8 -5.66 -9.70 3.19
CA ALA A 8 -5.67 -9.81 1.72
C ALA A 8 -6.94 -9.19 1.13
N ASP A 9 -8.09 -9.47 1.73
CA ASP A 9 -9.38 -8.90 1.30
C ASP A 9 -9.40 -7.39 1.48
N TRP A 10 -8.85 -6.89 2.57
CA TRP A 10 -8.76 -5.44 2.82
C TRP A 10 -7.89 -4.76 1.75
N LEU A 11 -6.72 -5.34 1.43
CA LEU A 11 -5.82 -4.81 0.41
C LEU A 11 -6.50 -4.78 -0.97
N LYS A 12 -7.22 -5.84 -1.30
CA LYS A 12 -7.96 -5.93 -2.55
C LYS A 12 -9.06 -4.86 -2.62
N SER A 13 -9.82 -4.70 -1.54
CA SER A 13 -10.89 -3.70 -1.46
C SER A 13 -10.34 -2.28 -1.55
N ALA A 14 -9.21 -2.00 -0.89
CA ALA A 14 -8.56 -0.70 -0.95
C ALA A 14 -8.10 -0.38 -2.37
N LYS A 15 -7.51 -1.35 -3.07
CA LYS A 15 -7.11 -1.21 -4.46
C LYS A 15 -8.32 -0.92 -5.36
N GLU A 16 -9.38 -1.70 -5.22
CA GLU A 16 -10.59 -1.55 -6.03
C GLU A 16 -11.24 -0.19 -5.82
N ALA A 17 -11.27 0.31 -4.59
CA ALA A 17 -11.78 1.64 -4.27
C ALA A 17 -10.98 2.74 -4.99
N CYS A 18 -9.65 2.61 -5.01
CA CYS A 18 -8.80 3.57 -5.73
C CYS A 18 -9.02 3.52 -7.25
N VAL A 19 -9.16 2.32 -7.81
CA VAL A 19 -9.42 2.14 -9.25
C VAL A 19 -10.75 2.77 -9.63
N LEU A 20 -11.80 2.53 -8.85
CA LEU A 20 -13.12 3.12 -9.09
C LEU A 20 -13.07 4.64 -9.01
N ARG A 21 -12.39 5.18 -7.99
CA ARG A 21 -12.23 6.63 -7.83
C ARG A 21 -11.46 7.23 -9.02
N ALA A 22 -10.43 6.55 -9.51
CA ALA A 22 -9.68 7.00 -10.69
C ALA A 22 -10.57 7.07 -11.92
N GLN A 23 -11.47 6.09 -12.10
CA GLN A 23 -12.43 6.08 -13.20
C GLN A 23 -13.40 7.26 -13.11
N GLU A 24 -13.92 7.53 -11.92
CA GLU A 24 -14.80 8.66 -11.65
C GLU A 24 -14.13 10.00 -11.95
N LEU A 25 -12.87 10.15 -11.50
CA LEU A 25 -12.09 11.36 -11.73
C LEU A 25 -11.79 11.57 -13.22
N THR A 26 -11.48 10.50 -13.94
CA THR A 26 -11.24 10.55 -15.37
C THR A 26 -12.52 10.99 -16.11
N ALA A 27 -13.66 10.44 -15.72
CA ALA A 27 -14.96 10.80 -16.30
C ALA A 27 -15.32 12.26 -16.02
N ASP A 28 -14.81 12.83 -14.92
CA ASP A 28 -15.02 14.22 -14.51
C ASP A 28 -13.92 15.17 -15.04
N ASP A 29 -13.12 14.69 -15.99
CA ASP A 29 -12.03 15.46 -16.64
C ASP A 29 -10.95 15.91 -15.65
N ARG A 30 -10.71 15.09 -14.61
CA ARG A 30 -9.70 15.32 -13.56
C ARG A 30 -8.58 14.30 -13.66
N ALA A 31 -7.92 14.27 -14.82
CA ALA A 31 -6.91 13.26 -15.15
C ALA A 31 -5.71 13.23 -14.19
N ASP A 32 -5.27 14.39 -13.70
CA ASP A 32 -4.13 14.48 -12.79
C ASP A 32 -4.45 13.81 -11.44
N GLU A 33 -5.65 14.05 -10.91
CA GLU A 33 -6.09 13.42 -9.67
C GLU A 33 -6.34 11.93 -9.85
N ALA A 34 -6.86 11.53 -11.03
CA ALA A 34 -7.03 10.12 -11.37
C ALA A 34 -5.69 9.38 -11.35
N LYS A 35 -4.63 10.02 -11.83
CA LYS A 35 -3.27 9.47 -11.83
C LYS A 35 -2.80 9.18 -10.40
N PHE A 36 -3.06 10.07 -9.45
CA PHE A 36 -2.69 9.88 -8.05
C PHE A 36 -3.43 8.69 -7.43
N GLU A 37 -4.70 8.51 -7.75
CA GLU A 37 -5.45 7.34 -7.27
C GLU A 37 -4.92 6.03 -7.86
N LYS A 38 -4.44 6.05 -9.11
CA LYS A 38 -3.80 4.89 -9.74
C LYS A 38 -2.49 4.54 -9.04
N ILE A 39 -1.72 5.53 -8.61
CA ILE A 39 -0.48 5.32 -7.84
C ILE A 39 -0.81 4.65 -6.51
N ARG A 40 -1.82 5.11 -5.79
CA ARG A 40 -2.28 4.49 -4.55
C ARG A 40 -2.73 3.04 -4.77
N ALA A 41 -3.53 2.81 -5.82
CA ALA A 41 -3.98 1.46 -6.18
C ALA A 41 -2.79 0.52 -6.39
N ASN A 42 -1.74 1.00 -7.05
CA ASN A 42 -0.54 0.21 -7.30
C ASN A 42 0.18 -0.19 -6.01
N VAL A 43 0.22 0.70 -5.02
CA VAL A 43 0.83 0.38 -3.71
C VAL A 43 0.05 -0.75 -3.04
N PHE A 44 -1.28 -0.67 -3.00
CA PHE A 44 -2.12 -1.74 -2.42
C PHE A 44 -1.92 -3.05 -3.18
N GLU A 45 -1.76 -3.00 -4.50
CA GLU A 45 -1.50 -4.18 -5.32
C GLU A 45 -0.14 -4.82 -5.00
N ILE A 46 0.90 -4.02 -4.86
CA ILE A 46 2.25 -4.50 -4.50
C ILE A 46 2.17 -5.32 -3.21
N PHE A 47 1.57 -4.78 -2.17
CA PHE A 47 1.51 -5.46 -0.88
C PHE A 47 0.51 -6.62 -0.86
N GLY A 48 -0.52 -6.58 -1.70
CA GLY A 48 -1.40 -7.72 -1.94
C GLY A 48 -0.63 -8.89 -2.53
N THR A 49 0.22 -8.63 -3.50
CA THR A 49 1.10 -9.63 -4.11
C THR A 49 2.11 -10.18 -3.10
N VAL A 50 2.71 -9.30 -2.29
CA VAL A 50 3.63 -9.68 -1.22
C VAL A 50 2.96 -10.63 -0.22
N LEU A 51 1.77 -10.27 0.24
CA LEU A 51 1.04 -11.12 1.19
C LEU A 51 0.68 -12.46 0.58
N SER A 52 0.24 -12.49 -0.66
CA SER A 52 -0.07 -13.73 -1.36
C SER A 52 1.15 -14.65 -1.44
N ALA A 53 2.33 -14.09 -1.76
CA ALA A 53 3.58 -14.84 -1.77
C ALA A 53 3.92 -15.40 -0.39
N GLY A 54 3.73 -14.59 0.66
CA GLY A 54 3.94 -15.03 2.04
C GLY A 54 3.01 -16.18 2.42
N GLN A 55 1.73 -16.10 2.07
CA GLN A 55 0.76 -17.15 2.34
C GLN A 55 1.15 -18.48 1.69
N LYS A 56 1.76 -18.42 0.50
CA LYS A 56 2.17 -19.63 -0.22
C LYS A 56 3.44 -20.27 0.35
N THR A 57 4.34 -19.47 0.90
CA THR A 57 5.69 -19.94 1.27
C THR A 57 5.87 -20.24 2.75
N VAL A 58 5.16 -19.53 3.64
CA VAL A 58 5.42 -19.64 5.08
C VAL A 58 4.42 -20.51 5.86
N GLY A 59 3.38 -20.97 5.23
CA GLY A 59 2.53 -22.05 5.76
C GLY A 59 1.59 -21.73 6.91
N ASN A 60 1.66 -20.56 7.56
CA ASN A 60 0.70 -20.21 8.60
C ASN A 60 0.39 -18.70 8.58
N ASP A 61 -0.71 -18.36 9.23
CA ASP A 61 -1.29 -17.03 9.25
C ASP A 61 -0.36 -15.97 9.86
N THR A 62 0.16 -16.26 11.05
CA THR A 62 1.05 -15.35 11.78
C THR A 62 2.33 -15.08 11.00
N ALA A 63 2.92 -16.12 10.41
CA ALA A 63 4.15 -16.00 9.63
C ALA A 63 3.91 -15.22 8.35
N ALA A 64 2.74 -15.36 7.70
CA ALA A 64 2.39 -14.61 6.52
C ALA A 64 2.27 -13.11 6.84
N LEU A 65 1.64 -12.77 7.95
CA LEU A 65 1.53 -11.38 8.40
C LEU A 65 2.89 -10.79 8.79
N ALA A 66 3.76 -11.60 9.43
CA ALA A 66 5.13 -11.17 9.76
C ALA A 66 5.95 -10.92 8.49
N PHE A 67 5.79 -11.76 7.47
CA PHE A 67 6.43 -11.56 6.16
C PHE A 67 5.99 -10.24 5.54
N LEU A 68 4.70 -9.95 5.56
CA LEU A 68 4.16 -8.67 5.07
C LEU A 68 4.76 -7.50 5.86
N SER A 69 4.80 -7.60 7.18
CA SER A 69 5.36 -6.56 8.05
C SER A 69 6.81 -6.23 7.69
N GLY A 70 7.63 -7.24 7.45
CA GLY A 70 9.02 -7.06 7.03
C GLY A 70 9.15 -6.32 5.71
N LYS A 71 8.30 -6.68 4.74
CA LYS A 71 8.31 -6.02 3.43
C LYS A 71 7.77 -4.59 3.49
N LEU A 72 6.87 -4.29 4.42
CA LEU A 72 6.40 -2.93 4.65
C LEU A 72 7.51 -2.01 5.16
N GLU A 73 8.58 -2.57 5.74
CA GLU A 73 9.77 -1.80 6.12
C GLU A 73 10.76 -1.70 4.97
N GLN A 74 10.99 -2.78 4.24
CA GLN A 74 12.02 -2.87 3.20
C GLN A 74 11.65 -2.13 1.91
N ILE A 75 10.46 -2.39 1.38
CA ILE A 75 10.06 -1.85 0.07
C ILE A 75 9.95 -0.33 0.09
N PRO A 76 9.29 0.30 1.10
CA PRO A 76 9.16 1.75 1.11
C PRO A 76 10.44 2.52 1.44
N ALA A 77 11.51 1.86 1.87
CA ALA A 77 12.77 2.53 2.20
C ALA A 77 13.30 3.36 1.02
N ASN A 78 13.19 2.83 -0.21
CA ASN A 78 13.60 3.55 -1.42
C ASN A 78 12.71 4.77 -1.67
N TRP A 79 11.42 4.68 -1.34
CA TRP A 79 10.48 5.79 -1.51
C TRP A 79 10.77 6.91 -0.51
N ALA A 80 11.15 6.55 0.73
CA ALA A 80 11.55 7.53 1.73
C ALA A 80 12.84 8.25 1.30
N ALA A 81 13.82 7.50 0.76
CA ALA A 81 15.05 8.09 0.23
C ALA A 81 14.76 9.02 -0.95
N ALA A 82 13.80 8.65 -1.83
CA ALA A 82 13.38 9.48 -2.94
C ALA A 82 12.70 10.78 -2.45
N CYS A 83 11.93 10.72 -1.36
CA CYS A 83 11.37 11.91 -0.71
C CYS A 83 12.46 12.86 -0.27
N ASP A 84 13.47 12.34 0.43
CA ASP A 84 14.58 13.16 0.93
C ASP A 84 15.32 13.85 -0.21
N LYS A 85 15.57 13.12 -1.29
CA LYS A 85 16.20 13.69 -2.48
C LYS A 85 15.32 14.78 -3.12
N ALA A 86 14.02 14.52 -3.23
CA ALA A 86 13.10 15.47 -3.82
C ALA A 86 13.06 16.78 -3.02
N VAL A 87 13.09 16.70 -1.69
CA VAL A 87 13.18 17.89 -0.83
C VAL A 87 14.48 18.63 -1.10
N GLN A 88 15.60 17.93 -1.15
CA GLN A 88 16.92 18.51 -1.35
C GLN A 88 17.01 19.26 -2.68
N TYR A 89 16.42 18.74 -3.74
CA TYR A 89 16.49 19.33 -5.08
C TYR A 89 15.28 20.18 -5.47
N GLY A 90 14.34 20.34 -4.54
CA GLY A 90 13.14 21.14 -4.81
C GLY A 90 12.19 20.52 -5.83
N ASP A 91 12.21 19.20 -6.00
CA ASP A 91 11.34 18.48 -6.93
C ASP A 91 9.99 18.18 -6.29
N GLU A 92 9.09 19.14 -6.33
CA GLU A 92 7.78 19.06 -5.68
C GLU A 92 6.90 17.93 -6.24
N LYS A 93 6.99 17.69 -7.55
CA LYS A 93 6.18 16.65 -8.20
C LYS A 93 6.56 15.25 -7.70
N THR A 94 7.85 14.92 -7.70
CA THR A 94 8.35 13.66 -7.18
C THR A 94 8.04 13.52 -5.69
N LEU A 95 8.23 14.60 -4.93
CA LEU A 95 7.93 14.60 -3.50
C LEU A 95 6.47 14.24 -3.24
N HIS A 96 5.54 14.84 -3.98
CA HIS A 96 4.11 14.57 -3.84
C HIS A 96 3.78 13.10 -4.13
N ILE A 97 4.34 12.55 -5.23
CA ILE A 97 4.12 11.16 -5.62
C ILE A 97 4.66 10.20 -4.55
N GLU A 98 5.88 10.42 -4.07
CA GLU A 98 6.48 9.53 -3.06
C GLU A 98 5.75 9.61 -1.73
N ARG A 99 5.25 10.78 -1.34
CA ARG A 99 4.41 10.94 -0.14
C ARG A 99 3.09 10.19 -0.26
N LEU A 100 2.47 10.20 -1.44
CA LEU A 100 1.24 9.42 -1.68
C LEU A 100 1.47 7.93 -1.44
N LYS A 101 2.60 7.41 -1.93
CA LYS A 101 2.97 6.01 -1.72
C LYS A 101 3.17 5.70 -0.24
N LEU A 102 3.89 6.57 0.47
CA LEU A 102 4.15 6.39 1.90
C LEU A 102 2.88 6.51 2.74
N ASP A 103 1.94 7.37 2.35
CA ASP A 103 0.64 7.47 3.01
C ASP A 103 -0.17 6.18 2.85
N ALA A 104 -0.15 5.57 1.67
CA ALA A 104 -0.81 4.28 1.44
C ALA A 104 -0.17 3.18 2.29
N VAL A 105 1.16 3.17 2.41
CA VAL A 105 1.88 2.23 3.29
C VAL A 105 1.44 2.41 4.74
N ARG A 106 1.28 3.66 5.20
CA ARG A 106 0.82 3.94 6.55
C ARG A 106 -0.56 3.34 6.81
N GLU A 107 -1.49 3.48 5.86
CA GLU A 107 -2.82 2.87 5.97
C GLU A 107 -2.73 1.35 6.08
N ILE A 108 -1.85 0.72 5.29
CA ILE A 108 -1.63 -0.72 5.34
C ILE A 108 -1.09 -1.14 6.70
N ARG A 109 -0.10 -0.41 7.22
CA ARG A 109 0.49 -0.68 8.54
C ARG A 109 -0.54 -0.56 9.67
N GLU A 110 -1.38 0.46 9.61
CA GLU A 110 -2.44 0.66 10.60
C GLU A 110 -3.41 -0.53 10.61
N LYS A 111 -3.82 -0.98 9.43
CA LYS A 111 -4.71 -2.15 9.32
C LYS A 111 -4.04 -3.43 9.82
N LEU A 112 -2.78 -3.63 9.46
CA LEU A 112 -2.01 -4.79 9.89
C LEU A 112 -1.86 -4.81 11.42
N THR A 113 -1.51 -3.67 12.02
CA THR A 113 -1.39 -3.52 13.47
C THR A 113 -2.71 -3.82 14.16
N GLU A 114 -3.81 -3.30 13.64
CA GLU A 114 -5.16 -3.57 14.16
C GLU A 114 -5.45 -5.07 14.19
N LEU A 115 -5.18 -5.78 13.10
CA LEU A 115 -5.42 -7.21 13.01
C LEU A 115 -4.51 -8.01 13.95
N MET A 116 -3.26 -7.60 14.09
CA MET A 116 -2.31 -8.28 14.99
C MET A 116 -2.68 -8.04 16.46
N GLU A 117 -3.18 -6.87 16.82
CA GLU A 117 -3.62 -6.57 18.18
C GLU A 117 -4.87 -7.34 18.57
N GLU A 118 -5.77 -7.61 17.64
CA GLU A 118 -6.96 -8.43 17.88
C GLU A 118 -6.60 -9.87 18.32
N ALA A 119 -5.36 -10.30 18.09
CA ALA A 119 -4.89 -11.62 18.49
C ALA A 119 -4.59 -11.74 19.98
N LYS A 120 -4.53 -10.64 20.70
CA LYS A 120 -4.18 -10.64 22.15
C LYS A 120 -5.36 -10.93 23.07
#